data_0b20c4939ed14afa34546e356f5c01eb
#
_entry.id   0b20c4939ed14afa34546e356f5c01eb
#
_cell.length_a   1.000
_cell.length_b   1.000
_cell.length_c   1.000
_cell.angle_alpha   90.00
_cell.angle_beta   90.00
_cell.angle_gamma   90.00
#
_symmetry.space_group_name_H-M   'P 1'
#
loop_
_entity.id
_entity.type
_entity.pdbx_description
1 polymer ?
#
loop_
_entity_poly.entity_id
_entity_poly.type
_entity_poly.pdbx_seq_one_letter_code
_entity_poly.pdbx_strand_id
1 'polypeptide(L)'
;MATYPKLRCAAGNVLAAGLTTAGTIIVRPVADRTITVVGGWMRALGGTVATAASVNVSDTSNTNEVMVGTAANMTAGLILRENSTGMTCTKLNTALTKGDGLRIKGIGATVTAATSVDYCVYYLVEGG
;
A
#
# COMPACT_ATOMS: atom_id res chain seq x y z
N MET A 1 -25.26 13.78 16.88
CA MET A 1 -24.27 14.50 16.06
C MET A 1 -23.64 13.56 15.05
N ALA A 2 -23.60 13.96 13.80
CA ALA A 2 -23.00 13.11 12.77
C ALA A 2 -21.47 13.07 12.95
N THR A 3 -20.89 11.89 12.82
CA THR A 3 -19.43 11.70 12.82
C THR A 3 -18.96 11.60 11.38
N TYR A 4 -18.06 12.49 11.00
CA TYR A 4 -17.49 12.48 9.65
C TYR A 4 -16.17 11.72 9.65
N PRO A 5 -15.92 10.90 8.62
CA PRO A 5 -14.63 10.25 8.49
C PRO A 5 -13.53 11.30 8.29
N LYS A 6 -12.36 11.02 8.87
CA LYS A 6 -11.19 11.90 8.73
C LYS A 6 -10.29 11.38 7.63
N LEU A 7 -9.93 12.27 6.71
CA LEU A 7 -8.92 11.95 5.70
C LEU A 7 -7.54 11.98 6.35
N ARG A 8 -6.80 10.92 6.15
CA ARG A 8 -5.42 10.77 6.66
C ARG A 8 -4.49 10.34 5.53
N CYS A 9 -3.21 10.49 5.79
CA CYS A 9 -2.17 10.05 4.88
C CYS A 9 -1.14 9.24 5.65
N ALA A 10 -0.86 8.03 5.18
CA ALA A 10 0.29 7.25 5.61
C ALA A 10 1.35 7.40 4.53
N ALA A 11 2.45 8.04 4.86
CA ALA A 11 3.54 8.28 3.90
C ALA A 11 4.86 7.91 4.53
N GLY A 12 5.77 7.37 3.74
CA GLY A 12 7.08 7.01 4.22
C GLY A 12 7.91 6.33 3.15
N ASN A 13 9.00 5.73 3.61
CA ASN A 13 9.91 4.97 2.78
C ASN A 13 10.13 3.62 3.46
N VAL A 14 9.99 2.54 2.69
CA VAL A 14 10.26 1.19 3.16
C VAL A 14 11.46 0.64 2.42
N LEU A 15 12.45 0.12 3.16
CA LEU A 15 13.62 -0.52 2.56
C LEU A 15 13.21 -1.84 1.90
N ALA A 16 13.97 -2.25 0.89
CA ALA A 16 13.71 -3.52 0.18
C ALA A 16 13.63 -4.70 1.16
N ALA A 17 14.43 -4.71 2.21
CA ALA A 17 14.41 -5.75 3.24
C ALA A 17 13.07 -5.81 3.99
N GLY A 18 12.31 -4.72 4.04
CA GLY A 18 10.97 -4.67 4.66
C GLY A 18 9.85 -5.08 3.72
N LEU A 19 10.15 -5.27 2.44
CA LEU A 19 9.19 -5.69 1.42
C LEU A 19 9.22 -7.20 1.26
N THR A 20 8.99 -7.90 2.35
CA THR A 20 8.82 -9.36 2.37
C THR A 20 7.34 -9.69 2.20
N THR A 21 7.02 -10.98 2.13
CA THR A 21 5.63 -11.45 2.08
C THR A 21 4.83 -11.01 3.32
N ALA A 22 5.49 -10.94 4.48
CA ALA A 22 4.86 -10.44 5.71
C ALA A 22 4.67 -8.93 5.68
N GLY A 23 5.60 -8.21 5.04
CA GLY A 23 5.52 -6.77 4.86
C GLY A 23 5.79 -5.95 6.09
N THR A 24 5.52 -4.66 5.96
CA THR A 24 5.69 -3.65 7.01
C THR A 24 4.36 -2.95 7.25
N ILE A 25 3.95 -2.85 8.50
CA ILE A 25 2.70 -2.17 8.87
C ILE A 25 2.89 -0.66 8.67
N ILE A 26 2.01 -0.04 7.89
CA ILE A 26 2.02 1.39 7.62
C ILE A 26 0.87 2.13 8.32
N VAL A 27 -0.22 1.41 8.62
CA VAL A 27 -1.31 1.91 9.47
C VAL A 27 -1.64 0.81 10.47
N ARG A 28 -1.50 1.12 11.75
CA ARG A 28 -1.74 0.14 12.81
C ARG A 28 -3.20 -0.27 12.89
N PRO A 29 -3.50 -1.56 13.11
CA PRO A 29 -4.86 -2.00 13.38
C PRO A 29 -5.39 -1.35 14.67
N VAL A 30 -6.66 -0.93 14.63
CA VAL A 30 -7.37 -0.44 15.81
C VAL A 30 -8.74 -1.10 15.83
N ALA A 31 -9.04 -1.82 16.91
CA ALA A 31 -10.17 -2.73 16.99
C ALA A 31 -11.52 -2.13 16.57
N ASP A 32 -11.78 -0.88 16.90
CA ASP A 32 -13.08 -0.23 16.65
C ASP A 32 -13.06 0.70 15.45
N ARG A 33 -12.04 0.60 14.60
CA ARG A 33 -11.88 1.49 13.45
C ARG A 33 -12.03 0.73 12.16
N THR A 34 -12.60 1.41 11.17
CA THR A 34 -12.70 0.92 9.79
C THR A 34 -11.94 1.86 8.89
N ILE A 35 -11.10 1.30 8.02
CA ILE A 35 -10.30 2.06 7.07
C ILE A 35 -10.89 1.90 5.68
N THR A 36 -10.97 3.00 4.94
CA THR A 36 -11.30 3.02 3.53
C THR A 36 -10.18 3.75 2.80
N VAL A 37 -9.47 3.05 1.92
CA VAL A 37 -8.41 3.66 1.12
C VAL A 37 -9.04 4.38 -0.06
N VAL A 38 -8.67 5.64 -0.26
CA VAL A 38 -9.25 6.47 -1.34
C VAL A 38 -8.28 6.74 -2.47
N GLY A 39 -7.01 6.49 -2.28
CA GLY A 39 -6.00 6.67 -3.31
C GLY A 39 -4.60 6.56 -2.74
N GLY A 40 -3.61 6.78 -3.60
CA GLY A 40 -2.23 6.78 -3.17
C GLY A 40 -1.27 6.66 -4.32
N TRP A 41 0.01 6.55 -3.99
CA TRP A 41 1.06 6.35 -4.97
C TRP A 41 2.24 5.63 -4.33
N MET A 42 3.09 5.08 -5.16
CA MET A 42 4.36 4.50 -4.74
C MET A 42 5.44 4.76 -5.79
N ARG A 43 6.69 4.74 -5.37
CA ARG A 43 7.83 5.02 -6.23
C ARG A 43 9.03 4.19 -5.79
N ALA A 44 9.59 3.42 -6.71
CA ALA A 44 10.82 2.68 -6.45
C ALA A 44 12.03 3.63 -6.53
N LEU A 45 12.97 3.47 -5.63
CA LEU A 45 14.22 4.24 -5.58
C LEU A 45 15.42 3.29 -5.64
N GLY A 46 16.51 3.78 -6.23
CA GLY A 46 17.76 3.04 -6.31
C GLY A 46 17.82 1.92 -7.34
N GLY A 47 16.72 1.65 -8.02
CA GLY A 47 16.63 0.63 -9.05
C GLY A 47 15.18 0.31 -9.35
N THR A 48 14.95 -0.47 -10.40
CA THR A 48 13.62 -0.97 -10.77
C THR A 48 13.31 -2.21 -9.94
N VAL A 49 12.06 -2.36 -9.53
CA VAL A 49 11.62 -3.58 -8.84
C VAL A 49 11.82 -4.77 -9.77
N ALA A 50 12.24 -5.91 -9.23
CA ALA A 50 12.50 -7.12 -10.00
C ALA A 50 11.26 -7.59 -10.77
N THR A 51 11.46 -8.11 -11.99
CA THR A 51 10.37 -8.39 -12.94
C THR A 51 9.32 -9.39 -12.47
N ALA A 52 9.65 -10.26 -11.52
CA ALA A 52 8.71 -11.25 -11.01
C ALA A 52 8.04 -10.82 -9.68
N ALA A 53 8.29 -9.59 -9.24
CA ALA A 53 7.79 -9.09 -7.97
C ALA A 53 6.66 -8.08 -8.18
N SER A 54 5.87 -7.85 -7.15
CA SER A 54 4.97 -6.70 -7.08
C SER A 54 5.08 -6.08 -5.69
N VAL A 55 4.71 -4.80 -5.58
CA VAL A 55 4.63 -4.11 -4.30
C VAL A 55 3.17 -3.81 -4.03
N ASN A 56 2.66 -4.33 -2.93
CA ASN A 56 1.24 -4.32 -2.64
C ASN A 56 0.97 -3.60 -1.33
N VAL A 57 -0.07 -2.78 -1.32
CA VAL A 57 -0.69 -2.30 -0.08
C VAL A 57 -1.91 -3.17 0.18
N SER A 58 -1.94 -3.83 1.33
CA SER A 58 -3.03 -4.72 1.71
C SER A 58 -3.53 -4.42 3.12
N ASP A 59 -4.66 -5.02 3.48
CA ASP A 59 -5.10 -5.01 4.87
C ASP A 59 -4.20 -5.91 5.73
N THR A 60 -4.21 -5.71 7.05
CA THR A 60 -3.32 -6.49 7.95
C THR A 60 -3.76 -7.93 8.11
N SER A 61 -4.98 -8.28 7.74
CA SER A 61 -5.45 -9.68 7.72
C SER A 61 -5.07 -10.42 6.43
N ASN A 62 -4.47 -9.74 5.46
CA ASN A 62 -4.08 -10.30 4.14
C ASN A 62 -5.25 -10.86 3.33
N THR A 63 -6.45 -10.31 3.51
CA THR A 63 -7.62 -10.75 2.75
C THR A 63 -7.88 -9.87 1.54
N ASN A 64 -7.42 -8.62 1.55
CA ASN A 64 -7.65 -7.67 0.47
C ASN A 64 -6.35 -7.00 0.03
N GLU A 65 -6.05 -7.11 -1.26
CA GLU A 65 -4.99 -6.32 -1.90
C GLU A 65 -5.63 -5.01 -2.37
N VAL A 66 -5.24 -3.90 -1.77
CA VAL A 66 -5.87 -2.60 -2.06
C VAL A 66 -5.21 -1.93 -3.26
N MET A 67 -3.88 -1.89 -3.26
CA MET A 67 -3.08 -1.31 -4.34
C MET A 67 -1.97 -2.28 -4.70
N VAL A 68 -1.84 -2.60 -5.98
CA VAL A 68 -0.82 -3.53 -6.48
C VAL A 68 -0.03 -2.85 -7.58
N GLY A 69 1.23 -2.54 -7.28
CA GLY A 69 2.19 -2.03 -8.26
C GLY A 69 2.95 -3.19 -8.88
N THR A 70 2.76 -3.43 -10.19
CA THR A 70 3.46 -4.51 -10.88
C THR A 70 4.89 -4.12 -11.22
N ALA A 71 5.81 -5.05 -11.02
CA ALA A 71 7.24 -4.83 -11.17
C ALA A 71 7.65 -4.21 -12.51
N ALA A 72 7.05 -4.70 -13.59
CA ALA A 72 7.39 -4.23 -14.94
C ALA A 72 7.16 -2.73 -15.13
N ASN A 73 6.32 -2.12 -14.29
CA ASN A 73 5.96 -0.70 -14.38
C ASN A 73 6.55 0.13 -13.23
N MET A 74 7.25 -0.50 -12.29
CA MET A 74 7.89 0.21 -11.18
C MET A 74 9.34 0.54 -11.52
N THR A 75 9.50 1.37 -12.54
CA THR A 75 10.81 1.89 -12.94
C THR A 75 11.32 2.88 -11.89
N ALA A 76 12.63 2.86 -11.63
CA ALA A 76 13.23 3.74 -10.64
C ALA A 76 12.85 5.22 -10.87
N GLY A 77 12.35 5.86 -9.82
CA GLY A 77 11.96 7.27 -9.83
C GLY A 77 10.58 7.56 -10.43
N LEU A 78 9.93 6.58 -11.04
CA LEU A 78 8.59 6.78 -11.61
C LEU A 78 7.53 6.65 -10.54
N ILE A 79 6.64 7.62 -10.46
CA ILE A 79 5.50 7.57 -9.53
C ILE A 79 4.37 6.78 -10.17
N LEU A 80 3.93 5.71 -9.49
CA LEU A 80 2.72 4.98 -9.85
C LEU A 80 1.58 5.45 -8.95
N ARG A 81 0.57 6.06 -9.55
CA ARG A 81 -0.66 6.49 -8.87
C ARG A 81 -1.77 5.49 -9.10
N GLU A 82 -2.90 5.67 -8.44
CA GLU A 82 -4.07 4.79 -8.58
C GLU A 82 -4.56 4.64 -10.02
N ASN A 83 -4.27 5.61 -10.89
CA ASN A 83 -4.67 5.58 -12.30
C ASN A 83 -3.54 5.22 -13.26
N SER A 84 -2.35 4.93 -12.76
CA SER A 84 -1.19 4.64 -13.61
C SER A 84 -1.29 3.25 -14.21
N THR A 85 -0.78 3.09 -15.43
CA THR A 85 -0.53 1.76 -16.00
C THR A 85 0.41 0.98 -15.07
N GLY A 86 0.03 -0.24 -14.72
CA GLY A 86 0.80 -1.07 -13.79
C GLY A 86 0.40 -0.92 -12.33
N MET A 87 -0.55 -0.04 -12.03
CA MET A 87 -1.17 0.02 -10.70
C MET A 87 -2.58 -0.51 -10.78
N THR A 88 -2.87 -1.58 -10.05
CA THR A 88 -4.20 -2.17 -9.95
C THR A 88 -4.77 -1.84 -8.58
N CYS A 89 -5.95 -1.24 -8.55
CA CYS A 89 -6.63 -0.84 -7.32
C CYS A 89 -8.06 -1.37 -7.35
N THR A 90 -8.30 -2.51 -6.72
CA THR A 90 -9.60 -3.19 -6.76
C THR A 90 -10.47 -2.87 -5.56
N LYS A 91 -9.91 -2.30 -4.50
CA LYS A 91 -10.60 -2.05 -3.23
C LYS A 91 -10.60 -0.59 -2.80
N LEU A 92 -10.35 0.34 -3.72
CA LEU A 92 -10.49 1.75 -3.40
C LEU A 92 -11.95 2.09 -3.10
N ASN A 93 -12.14 2.99 -2.16
CA ASN A 93 -13.47 3.45 -1.73
C ASN A 93 -14.36 2.32 -1.19
N THR A 94 -13.74 1.23 -0.74
CA THR A 94 -14.42 0.10 -0.14
C THR A 94 -13.94 -0.04 1.30
N ALA A 95 -14.86 -0.07 2.26
CA ALA A 95 -14.49 -0.24 3.66
C ALA A 95 -13.84 -1.60 3.88
N LEU A 96 -12.66 -1.60 4.49
CA LEU A 96 -12.00 -2.82 4.89
C LEU A 96 -12.65 -3.40 6.13
N THR A 97 -12.27 -4.62 6.50
CA THR A 97 -12.81 -5.26 7.70
C THR A 97 -12.47 -4.42 8.93
N LYS A 98 -13.48 -4.21 9.78
CA LYS A 98 -13.31 -3.48 11.04
C LYS A 98 -12.19 -4.11 11.86
N GLY A 99 -11.29 -3.26 12.33
CA GLY A 99 -10.14 -3.69 13.11
C GLY A 99 -8.87 -3.92 12.30
N ASP A 100 -8.94 -3.91 10.96
CA ASP A 100 -7.75 -4.04 10.13
C ASP A 100 -7.01 -2.71 10.01
N GLY A 101 -5.68 -2.80 9.92
CA GLY A 101 -4.83 -1.70 9.47
C GLY A 101 -4.37 -1.95 8.05
N LEU A 102 -3.27 -1.32 7.67
CA LEU A 102 -2.66 -1.46 6.35
C LEU A 102 -1.21 -1.89 6.47
N ARG A 103 -0.75 -2.67 5.51
CA ARG A 103 0.66 -3.01 5.35
C ARG A 103 1.09 -2.85 3.91
N ILE A 104 2.38 -2.60 3.72
CA ILE A 104 3.01 -2.65 2.41
C ILE A 104 3.93 -3.88 2.37
N LYS A 105 3.85 -4.66 1.31
CA LYS A 105 4.60 -5.92 1.19
C LYS A 105 5.05 -6.16 -0.24
N GLY A 106 6.03 -7.05 -0.40
CA GLY A 106 6.46 -7.53 -1.70
C GLY A 106 5.93 -8.94 -1.93
N ILE A 107 5.39 -9.20 -3.12
CA ILE A 107 4.89 -10.51 -3.52
C ILE A 107 5.63 -10.96 -4.78
N GLY A 108 5.86 -12.27 -4.87
CA GLY A 108 6.60 -12.87 -5.96
C GLY A 108 8.08 -12.96 -5.63
N ALA A 109 8.94 -12.59 -6.58
CA ALA A 109 10.38 -12.57 -6.34
C ALA A 109 10.73 -11.50 -5.29
N THR A 110 11.86 -11.69 -4.61
CA THR A 110 12.35 -10.70 -3.66
C THR A 110 12.59 -9.36 -4.36
N VAL A 111 12.17 -8.28 -3.73
CA VAL A 111 12.39 -6.93 -4.25
C VAL A 111 13.84 -6.55 -3.96
N THR A 112 14.76 -6.94 -4.85
CA THR A 112 16.20 -6.77 -4.63
C THR A 112 16.85 -5.73 -5.52
N ALA A 113 16.26 -5.43 -6.67
CA ALA A 113 16.82 -4.47 -7.61
C ALA A 113 16.61 -3.02 -7.14
N ALA A 114 15.49 -2.73 -6.49
CA ALA A 114 15.25 -1.44 -5.86
C ALA A 114 15.88 -1.40 -4.47
N THR A 115 16.36 -0.24 -4.04
CA THR A 115 16.88 -0.05 -2.69
C THR A 115 15.74 0.14 -1.70
N SER A 116 14.73 0.88 -2.09
CA SER A 116 13.57 1.21 -1.25
C SER A 116 12.39 1.63 -2.10
N VAL A 117 11.24 1.76 -1.46
CA VAL A 117 10.02 2.25 -2.09
C VAL A 117 9.44 3.35 -1.22
N ASP A 118 9.22 4.52 -1.83
CA ASP A 118 8.41 5.57 -1.23
C ASP A 118 6.95 5.24 -1.43
N TYR A 119 6.14 5.51 -0.45
CA TYR A 119 4.69 5.33 -0.54
C TYR A 119 3.95 6.48 0.10
N CYS A 120 2.73 6.69 -0.38
CA CYS A 120 1.76 7.56 0.25
C CYS A 120 0.38 6.96 0.01
N VAL A 121 -0.36 6.69 1.06
CA VAL A 121 -1.69 6.11 0.99
C VAL A 121 -2.66 7.05 1.69
N TYR A 122 -3.69 7.47 0.95
CA TYR A 122 -4.74 8.33 1.49
C TYR A 122 -5.91 7.46 1.93
N TYR A 123 -6.37 7.64 3.15
CA TYR A 123 -7.43 6.81 3.69
C TYR A 123 -8.34 7.58 4.64
N LEU A 124 -9.55 7.09 4.76
CA LEU A 124 -10.54 7.58 5.72
C LEU A 124 -10.59 6.62 6.90
N VAL A 125 -10.79 7.15 8.09
CA VAL A 125 -10.98 6.36 9.30
C VAL A 125 -12.36 6.64 9.85
N GLU A 126 -13.12 5.59 10.09
CA GLU A 126 -14.47 5.65 10.64
C GLU A 126 -14.57 4.81 11.90
N GLY A 127 -15.58 5.11 12.71
CA GLY A 127 -15.89 4.38 13.92
C GLY A 127 -15.24 4.97 15.15
N GLY A 128 -15.34 4.28 16.25
CA GLY A 128 -14.78 4.78 17.51
C GLY A 128 -15.52 4.32 18.70
#